data_02a731f5bfea3f819f97181969cc4cf4
#
_entry.id   02a731f5bfea3f819f97181969cc4cf4
#
_cell.length_a   1.000
_cell.length_b   1.000
_cell.length_c   1.000
_cell.angle_alpha   90.00
_cell.angle_beta   90.00
_cell.angle_gamma   90.00
#
_symmetry.space_group_name_H-M   'P 1'
#
loop_
_entity.id
_entity.type
_entity.pdbx_description
1 polymer ?
#
loop_
_entity_poly.entity_id
_entity_poly.type
_entity_poly.pdbx_seq_one_letter_code
_entity_poly.pdbx_strand_id
1 'polypeptide(L)'
;GATAEEQQVLSQYVGWGGLSDAFDPGKDSWAKEYAELKGLLSEDEYVAARSSTLNAHYTSPTVIRGIYDAVERMGFRSGNILEPSMGVGNFFGMLPDTMQDSRLYGVELDSITGRIAKMLYPQADITVAGFETTDRRDFYDLAVGNVPFGQYKVNDKAYNKLGFSIHNYFFAKAIDQVRPGGIVAFVTSRYTMDSKDSTARKHMA
;
A
#
# COMPACT_ATOMS: atom_id res chain seq x y z
N GLY A 1 -8.81 17.52 -12.44
CA GLY A 1 -9.02 16.10 -12.11
C GLY A 1 -9.36 15.31 -13.37
N ALA A 2 -9.27 13.99 -13.32
CA ALA A 2 -9.63 13.12 -14.43
C ALA A 2 -11.16 13.09 -14.64
N THR A 3 -11.60 12.99 -15.90
CA THR A 3 -13.00 12.78 -16.25
C THR A 3 -13.45 11.37 -15.85
N ALA A 4 -14.76 11.07 -15.89
CA ALA A 4 -15.28 9.75 -15.58
C ALA A 4 -14.75 8.67 -16.53
N GLU A 5 -14.60 8.99 -17.82
CA GLU A 5 -14.04 8.09 -18.83
C GLU A 5 -12.55 7.82 -18.57
N GLU A 6 -11.78 8.87 -18.23
CA GLU A 6 -10.37 8.73 -17.85
C GLU A 6 -10.21 7.90 -16.58
N GLN A 7 -11.05 8.12 -15.57
CA GLN A 7 -11.05 7.33 -14.33
C GLN A 7 -11.35 5.86 -14.61
N GLN A 8 -12.26 5.55 -15.54
CA GLN A 8 -12.55 4.18 -15.94
C GLN A 8 -11.32 3.50 -16.55
N VAL A 9 -10.56 4.20 -17.41
CA VAL A 9 -9.29 3.68 -17.97
C VAL A 9 -8.25 3.51 -16.86
N LEU A 10 -8.06 4.53 -16.00
CA LEU A 10 -7.09 4.49 -14.91
C LEU A 10 -7.37 3.40 -13.89
N SER A 11 -8.65 3.07 -13.64
CA SER A 11 -9.05 2.00 -12.72
C SER A 11 -8.65 0.59 -13.19
N GLN A 12 -8.31 0.42 -14.46
CA GLN A 12 -7.82 -0.83 -15.03
C GLN A 12 -6.32 -1.05 -14.80
N TYR A 13 -5.61 -0.01 -14.34
CA TYR A 13 -4.19 -0.12 -14.03
C TYR A 13 -3.97 -1.01 -12.81
N VAL A 14 -3.14 -2.04 -12.95
CA VAL A 14 -2.90 -3.05 -11.90
C VAL A 14 -1.48 -2.98 -11.29
N GLY A 15 -0.70 -1.96 -11.66
CA GLY A 15 0.70 -1.83 -11.25
C GLY A 15 1.66 -2.71 -12.04
N TRP A 16 2.88 -2.81 -11.57
CA TRP A 16 3.99 -3.51 -12.23
C TRP A 16 4.24 -4.92 -11.69
N GLY A 17 3.42 -5.38 -10.74
CA GLY A 17 3.60 -6.68 -10.09
C GLY A 17 3.66 -7.84 -11.10
N GLY A 18 4.69 -8.69 -10.97
CA GLY A 18 4.91 -9.82 -11.86
C GLY A 18 5.51 -9.49 -13.23
N LEU A 19 5.82 -8.21 -13.51
CA LEU A 19 6.38 -7.77 -14.81
C LEU A 19 7.90 -7.54 -14.76
N SER A 20 8.62 -8.22 -13.88
CA SER A 20 10.08 -8.05 -13.73
C SER A 20 10.84 -8.29 -15.04
N ASP A 21 10.38 -9.22 -15.89
CA ASP A 21 11.02 -9.56 -17.17
C ASP A 21 10.95 -8.40 -18.19
N ALA A 22 9.92 -7.54 -18.11
CA ALA A 22 9.83 -6.34 -18.95
C ALA A 22 10.90 -5.28 -18.61
N PHE A 23 11.56 -5.39 -17.45
CA PHE A 23 12.62 -4.51 -16.98
C PHE A 23 14.01 -5.16 -17.07
N ASP A 24 14.13 -6.36 -17.64
CA ASP A 24 15.39 -7.10 -17.79
C ASP A 24 15.90 -7.03 -19.24
N PRO A 25 17.05 -6.35 -19.48
CA PRO A 25 17.62 -6.25 -20.82
C PRO A 25 18.09 -7.60 -21.39
N GLY A 26 18.23 -8.64 -20.55
CA GLY A 26 18.63 -9.99 -20.95
C GLY A 26 17.47 -10.89 -21.38
N LYS A 27 16.24 -10.39 -21.36
CA LYS A 27 15.02 -11.14 -21.75
C LYS A 27 14.59 -10.83 -23.16
N ASP A 28 15.12 -11.57 -24.14
CA ASP A 28 14.83 -11.37 -25.58
C ASP A 28 13.32 -11.40 -25.89
N SER A 29 12.55 -12.23 -25.19
CA SER A 29 11.09 -12.32 -25.34
C SER A 29 10.34 -11.05 -24.94
N TRP A 30 10.98 -10.16 -24.17
CA TRP A 30 10.44 -8.89 -23.67
C TRP A 30 11.19 -7.66 -24.22
N ALA A 31 12.03 -7.86 -25.25
CA ALA A 31 12.89 -6.79 -25.78
C ALA A 31 12.11 -5.57 -26.29
N LYS A 32 10.92 -5.79 -26.87
CA LYS A 32 10.04 -4.72 -27.35
C LYS A 32 9.49 -3.90 -26.20
N GLU A 33 8.91 -4.55 -25.21
CA GLU A 33 8.32 -3.92 -24.01
C GLU A 33 9.41 -3.20 -23.19
N TYR A 34 10.59 -3.81 -23.08
CA TYR A 34 11.75 -3.16 -22.44
C TYR A 34 12.12 -1.84 -23.11
N ALA A 35 12.24 -1.84 -24.46
CA ALA A 35 12.60 -0.65 -25.22
C ALA A 35 11.51 0.43 -25.12
N GLU A 36 10.24 0.03 -25.17
CA GLU A 36 9.08 0.92 -25.04
C GLU A 36 9.04 1.57 -23.64
N LEU A 37 9.20 0.80 -22.58
CA LEU A 37 9.24 1.32 -21.21
C LEU A 37 10.39 2.33 -21.00
N LYS A 38 11.57 2.02 -21.54
CA LYS A 38 12.72 2.94 -21.51
C LYS A 38 12.49 4.25 -22.29
N GLY A 39 11.65 4.22 -23.31
CA GLY A 39 11.30 5.41 -24.09
C GLY A 39 10.17 6.25 -23.49
N LEU A 40 9.25 5.63 -22.75
CA LEU A 40 8.06 6.27 -22.20
C LEU A 40 8.26 6.82 -20.77
N LEU A 41 9.07 6.15 -19.96
CA LEU A 41 9.28 6.51 -18.56
C LEU A 41 10.53 7.38 -18.41
N SER A 42 10.46 8.38 -17.53
CA SER A 42 11.67 9.04 -17.03
C SER A 42 12.55 8.04 -16.25
N GLU A 43 13.81 8.37 -16.03
CA GLU A 43 14.71 7.46 -15.29
C GLU A 43 14.18 7.17 -13.88
N ASP A 44 13.67 8.18 -13.17
CA ASP A 44 13.12 8.01 -11.83
C ASP A 44 11.85 7.14 -11.85
N GLU A 45 10.96 7.34 -12.82
CA GLU A 45 9.77 6.52 -13.00
C GLU A 45 10.14 5.07 -13.36
N TYR A 46 11.14 4.88 -14.21
CA TYR A 46 11.62 3.55 -14.58
C TYR A 46 12.20 2.80 -13.39
N VAL A 47 13.03 3.47 -12.55
CA VAL A 47 13.60 2.88 -11.34
C VAL A 47 12.51 2.54 -10.34
N ALA A 48 11.55 3.43 -10.11
CA ALA A 48 10.42 3.21 -9.20
C ALA A 48 9.54 2.03 -9.67
N ALA A 49 9.16 2.01 -10.96
CA ALA A 49 8.36 0.94 -11.56
C ALA A 49 9.08 -0.43 -11.45
N ARG A 50 10.36 -0.48 -11.81
CA ARG A 50 11.18 -1.69 -11.69
C ARG A 50 11.25 -2.19 -10.25
N SER A 51 11.45 -1.30 -9.28
CA SER A 51 11.51 -1.67 -7.87
C SER A 51 10.18 -2.23 -7.36
N SER A 52 9.06 -1.77 -7.90
CA SER A 52 7.72 -2.20 -7.49
C SER A 52 7.30 -3.55 -8.08
N THR A 53 8.00 -4.09 -9.09
CA THR A 53 7.65 -5.36 -9.74
C THR A 53 7.58 -6.55 -8.79
N LEU A 54 8.35 -6.51 -7.71
CA LEU A 54 8.40 -7.56 -6.68
C LEU A 54 7.38 -7.36 -5.55
N ASN A 55 6.81 -6.16 -5.42
CA ASN A 55 6.05 -5.72 -4.25
C ASN A 55 4.61 -5.31 -4.55
N ALA A 56 4.25 -5.12 -5.81
CA ALA A 56 2.89 -4.81 -6.20
C ALA A 56 2.03 -6.08 -6.20
N HIS A 57 1.21 -6.24 -5.17
CA HIS A 57 0.32 -7.38 -5.01
C HIS A 57 -1.13 -6.92 -5.11
N TYR A 58 -1.86 -7.46 -6.08
CA TYR A 58 -3.30 -7.24 -6.20
C TYR A 58 -4.03 -7.97 -5.09
N THR A 59 -4.92 -7.26 -4.39
CA THR A 59 -5.79 -7.85 -3.37
C THR A 59 -7.17 -8.12 -3.98
N SER A 60 -7.63 -9.37 -3.88
CA SER A 60 -8.93 -9.72 -4.46
C SER A 60 -10.09 -8.98 -3.76
N PRO A 61 -11.15 -8.61 -4.52
CA PRO A 61 -12.33 -7.96 -3.94
C PRO A 61 -12.96 -8.75 -2.79
N THR A 62 -12.91 -10.08 -2.84
CA THR A 62 -13.43 -10.95 -1.77
C THR A 62 -12.67 -10.76 -0.46
N VAL A 63 -11.34 -10.63 -0.52
CA VAL A 63 -10.51 -10.39 0.67
C VAL A 63 -10.79 -9.00 1.24
N ILE A 64 -10.87 -7.96 0.38
CA ILE A 64 -11.17 -6.59 0.82
C ILE A 64 -12.52 -6.54 1.52
N ARG A 65 -13.57 -7.13 0.93
CA ARG A 65 -14.91 -7.21 1.57
C ARG A 65 -14.86 -7.92 2.91
N GLY A 66 -14.16 -9.06 2.99
CA GLY A 66 -14.03 -9.80 4.25
C GLY A 66 -13.33 -9.00 5.36
N ILE A 67 -12.34 -8.17 5.00
CA ILE A 67 -11.68 -7.28 5.96
C ILE A 67 -12.66 -6.21 6.44
N TYR A 68 -13.38 -5.54 5.55
CA TYR A 68 -14.36 -4.53 5.96
C TYR A 68 -15.51 -5.12 6.77
N ASP A 69 -16.00 -6.31 6.44
CA ASP A 69 -17.01 -7.01 7.25
C ASP A 69 -16.52 -7.28 8.68
N ALA A 70 -15.26 -7.68 8.83
CA ALA A 70 -14.65 -7.89 10.14
C ALA A 70 -14.54 -6.58 10.93
N VAL A 71 -14.08 -5.51 10.28
CA VAL A 71 -13.93 -4.17 10.87
C VAL A 71 -15.28 -3.60 11.30
N GLU A 72 -16.35 -3.78 10.51
CA GLU A 72 -17.71 -3.38 10.89
C GLU A 72 -18.23 -4.13 12.11
N ARG A 73 -17.95 -5.46 12.18
CA ARG A 73 -18.31 -6.28 13.36
C ARG A 73 -17.58 -5.87 14.62
N MET A 74 -16.36 -5.30 14.49
CA MET A 74 -15.63 -4.70 15.60
C MET A 74 -16.20 -3.33 16.02
N GLY A 75 -17.22 -2.82 15.32
CA GLY A 75 -17.92 -1.58 15.66
C GLY A 75 -17.42 -0.33 14.94
N PHE A 76 -16.44 -0.43 14.03
CA PHE A 76 -16.01 0.73 13.25
C PHE A 76 -17.11 1.18 12.27
N ARG A 77 -17.31 2.49 12.15
CA ARG A 77 -18.26 3.09 11.20
C ARG A 77 -17.60 4.19 10.37
N SER A 78 -17.04 5.20 10.98
CA SER A 78 -16.39 6.30 10.30
C SER A 78 -15.22 6.85 11.10
N GLY A 79 -14.29 7.50 10.42
CA GLY A 79 -13.12 8.12 11.04
C GLY A 79 -12.01 8.37 10.02
N ASN A 80 -10.80 8.52 10.50
CA ASN A 80 -9.62 8.65 9.66
C ASN A 80 -9.10 7.25 9.29
N ILE A 81 -9.12 6.92 8.00
CA ILE A 81 -8.68 5.62 7.47
C ILE A 81 -7.35 5.80 6.75
N LEU A 82 -6.36 4.99 7.15
CA LEU A 82 -5.05 4.92 6.50
C LEU A 82 -4.94 3.66 5.63
N GLU A 83 -4.44 3.84 4.39
CA GLU A 83 -3.90 2.76 3.55
C GLU A 83 -2.41 3.05 3.29
N PRO A 84 -1.46 2.41 4.02
CA PRO A 84 -0.04 2.83 4.02
C PRO A 84 0.76 2.31 2.83
N SER A 85 0.17 1.49 1.97
CA SER A 85 0.74 0.96 0.73
C SER A 85 -0.42 0.73 -0.24
N MET A 86 -0.96 1.86 -0.74
CA MET A 86 -2.32 1.85 -1.29
C MET A 86 -2.42 1.33 -2.73
N GLY A 87 -1.33 1.29 -3.47
CA GLY A 87 -1.42 1.03 -4.91
C GLY A 87 -2.33 2.08 -5.57
N VAL A 88 -3.26 1.61 -6.41
CA VAL A 88 -4.27 2.47 -7.01
C VAL A 88 -5.50 2.69 -6.12
N GLY A 89 -5.51 2.18 -4.88
CA GLY A 89 -6.58 2.44 -3.91
C GLY A 89 -7.77 1.49 -3.99
N ASN A 90 -7.53 0.19 -4.20
CA ASN A 90 -8.62 -0.79 -4.26
C ASN A 90 -9.44 -0.85 -2.95
N PHE A 91 -8.80 -0.66 -1.79
CA PHE A 91 -9.52 -0.56 -0.52
C PHE A 91 -10.42 0.68 -0.48
N PHE A 92 -9.97 1.82 -0.99
CA PHE A 92 -10.80 3.03 -1.06
C PHE A 92 -11.97 2.84 -2.02
N GLY A 93 -11.74 2.21 -3.18
CA GLY A 93 -12.80 1.95 -4.17
C GLY A 93 -13.87 0.97 -3.69
N MET A 94 -13.58 0.18 -2.67
CA MET A 94 -14.50 -0.80 -2.09
C MET A 94 -14.97 -0.41 -0.67
N LEU A 95 -14.79 0.86 -0.29
CA LEU A 95 -15.23 1.35 1.00
C LEU A 95 -16.75 1.13 1.18
N PRO A 96 -17.20 0.45 2.27
CA PRO A 96 -18.62 0.23 2.52
C PRO A 96 -19.41 1.53 2.67
N ASP A 97 -20.69 1.50 2.34
CA ASP A 97 -21.60 2.66 2.51
C ASP A 97 -21.63 3.19 3.94
N THR A 98 -21.52 2.28 4.92
CA THR A 98 -21.45 2.61 6.35
C THR A 98 -20.21 3.41 6.76
N MET A 99 -19.19 3.45 5.89
CA MET A 99 -17.90 4.12 6.13
C MET A 99 -17.69 5.36 5.23
N GLN A 100 -18.66 5.75 4.41
CA GLN A 100 -18.51 6.83 3.41
C GLN A 100 -18.24 8.21 4.02
N ASP A 101 -18.57 8.44 5.29
CA ASP A 101 -18.28 9.68 6.01
C ASP A 101 -16.82 9.74 6.53
N SER A 102 -16.01 8.73 6.23
CA SER A 102 -14.61 8.67 6.64
C SER A 102 -13.73 9.59 5.81
N ARG A 103 -12.63 10.05 6.41
CA ARG A 103 -11.53 10.72 5.70
C ARG A 103 -10.47 9.70 5.32
N LEU A 104 -10.08 9.70 4.05
CA LEU A 104 -9.16 8.71 3.48
C LEU A 104 -7.76 9.29 3.35
N TYR A 105 -6.79 8.55 3.84
CA TYR A 105 -5.35 8.87 3.79
C TYR A 105 -4.61 7.71 3.16
N GLY A 106 -3.91 7.95 2.07
CA GLY A 106 -3.15 6.94 1.36
C GLY A 106 -1.67 7.28 1.26
N VAL A 107 -0.83 6.27 1.25
CA VAL A 107 0.60 6.40 0.97
C VAL A 107 0.96 5.44 -0.14
N GLU A 108 1.65 5.92 -1.18
CA GLU A 108 2.12 5.12 -2.30
C GLU A 108 3.53 5.53 -2.69
N LEU A 109 4.43 4.55 -2.74
CA LEU A 109 5.84 4.78 -3.05
C LEU A 109 6.05 5.06 -4.55
N ASP A 110 5.40 4.29 -5.43
CA ASP A 110 5.53 4.45 -6.88
C ASP A 110 4.82 5.70 -7.36
N SER A 111 5.57 6.59 -8.04
CA SER A 111 5.07 7.89 -8.47
C SER A 111 3.97 7.80 -9.53
N ILE A 112 4.01 6.82 -10.42
CA ILE A 112 2.97 6.63 -11.45
C ILE A 112 1.69 6.14 -10.79
N THR A 113 1.78 5.09 -9.99
CA THR A 113 0.65 4.50 -9.25
C THR A 113 0.00 5.52 -8.32
N GLY A 114 0.82 6.31 -7.59
CA GLY A 114 0.32 7.34 -6.69
C GLY A 114 -0.37 8.50 -7.40
N ARG A 115 0.11 8.91 -8.58
CA ARG A 115 -0.58 9.91 -9.41
C ARG A 115 -1.91 9.39 -9.95
N ILE A 116 -1.98 8.13 -10.36
CA ILE A 116 -3.22 7.48 -10.77
C ILE A 116 -4.21 7.47 -9.60
N ALA A 117 -3.77 7.05 -8.40
CA ALA A 117 -4.60 7.06 -7.21
C ALA A 117 -5.18 8.45 -6.88
N LYS A 118 -4.38 9.52 -7.00
CA LYS A 118 -4.87 10.91 -6.82
C LYS A 118 -5.95 11.30 -7.83
N MET A 119 -5.88 10.79 -9.06
CA MET A 119 -6.90 11.05 -10.08
C MET A 119 -8.18 10.25 -9.84
N LEU A 120 -8.06 9.03 -9.28
CA LEU A 120 -9.21 8.18 -8.92
C LEU A 120 -9.93 8.67 -7.65
N TYR A 121 -9.16 9.17 -6.67
CA TYR A 121 -9.70 9.58 -5.35
C TYR A 121 -9.30 11.03 -5.02
N PRO A 122 -9.85 12.03 -5.73
CA PRO A 122 -9.44 13.43 -5.56
C PRO A 122 -9.78 14.02 -4.18
N GLN A 123 -10.65 13.36 -3.41
CA GLN A 123 -11.01 13.78 -2.04
C GLN A 123 -10.13 13.15 -0.96
N ALA A 124 -9.29 12.16 -1.31
CA ALA A 124 -8.37 11.53 -0.38
C ALA A 124 -7.06 12.33 -0.23
N ASP A 125 -6.49 12.30 0.96
CA ASP A 125 -5.15 12.84 1.22
C ASP A 125 -4.11 11.76 0.88
N ILE A 126 -3.52 11.84 -0.32
CA ILE A 126 -2.59 10.85 -0.83
C ILE A 126 -1.18 11.41 -0.87
N THR A 127 -0.28 10.79 -0.11
CA THR A 127 1.16 11.06 -0.10
C THR A 127 1.87 10.12 -1.07
N VAL A 128 2.54 10.68 -2.08
CA VAL A 128 3.36 9.91 -3.03
C VAL A 128 4.80 9.92 -2.53
N ALA A 129 5.11 9.00 -1.65
CA ALA A 129 6.42 8.81 -1.00
C ALA A 129 6.44 7.47 -0.25
N GLY A 130 7.58 7.12 0.32
CA GLY A 130 7.66 5.96 1.20
C GLY A 130 6.95 6.18 2.54
N PHE A 131 6.45 5.11 3.15
CA PHE A 131 5.75 5.16 4.44
C PHE A 131 6.64 5.72 5.56
N GLU A 132 7.97 5.58 5.46
CA GLU A 132 8.96 6.14 6.38
C GLU A 132 8.92 7.66 6.49
N THR A 133 8.39 8.36 5.48
CA THR A 133 8.29 9.82 5.47
C THR A 133 7.13 10.36 6.30
N THR A 134 6.22 9.50 6.74
CA THR A 134 5.05 9.87 7.54
C THR A 134 5.37 9.82 9.04
N ASP A 135 4.77 10.71 9.83
CA ASP A 135 5.10 10.89 11.25
C ASP A 135 3.89 11.11 12.17
N ARG A 136 2.67 10.92 11.67
CA ARG A 136 1.46 11.05 12.50
C ARG A 136 1.47 10.07 13.66
N ARG A 137 0.86 10.45 14.78
CA ARG A 137 0.72 9.64 15.99
C ARG A 137 -0.70 9.71 16.49
N ASP A 138 -1.25 8.59 16.96
CA ASP A 138 -2.59 8.51 17.56
C ASP A 138 -3.68 9.22 16.72
N PHE A 139 -3.56 9.14 15.39
CA PHE A 139 -4.35 9.95 14.48
C PHE A 139 -5.42 9.16 13.72
N TYR A 140 -5.09 7.96 13.26
CA TYR A 140 -6.01 7.16 12.48
C TYR A 140 -6.92 6.32 13.37
N ASP A 141 -8.16 6.13 12.94
CA ASP A 141 -9.14 5.25 13.59
C ASP A 141 -9.04 3.82 13.05
N LEU A 142 -8.63 3.69 11.79
CA LEU A 142 -8.47 2.45 11.08
C LEU A 142 -7.26 2.52 10.15
N ALA A 143 -6.45 1.48 10.14
CA ALA A 143 -5.47 1.24 9.07
C ALA A 143 -5.80 -0.09 8.38
N VAL A 144 -5.97 -0.04 7.06
CA VAL A 144 -6.26 -1.19 6.20
C VAL A 144 -5.26 -1.26 5.06
N GLY A 145 -5.10 -2.40 4.44
CA GLY A 145 -4.31 -2.52 3.22
C GLY A 145 -3.65 -3.89 3.07
N ASN A 146 -2.99 -4.05 1.92
CA ASN A 146 -2.08 -5.14 1.64
C ASN A 146 -0.66 -4.59 1.73
N VAL A 147 0.02 -4.83 2.86
CA VAL A 147 1.36 -4.28 3.09
C VAL A 147 2.42 -5.07 2.33
N PRO A 148 3.52 -4.43 1.89
CA PRO A 148 4.60 -5.13 1.24
C PRO A 148 5.23 -6.15 2.20
N PHE A 149 5.71 -7.26 1.64
CA PHE A 149 6.38 -8.30 2.41
C PHE A 149 7.62 -8.81 1.66
N GLY A 150 8.60 -9.28 2.41
CA GLY A 150 9.89 -9.69 1.89
C GLY A 150 11.00 -9.59 2.94
N GLN A 151 12.22 -9.82 2.50
CA GLN A 151 13.39 -9.83 3.38
C GLN A 151 14.12 -8.47 3.46
N TYR A 152 13.71 -7.48 2.68
CA TYR A 152 14.32 -6.16 2.73
C TYR A 152 13.77 -5.31 3.89
N LYS A 153 14.52 -4.27 4.23
CA LYS A 153 14.22 -3.38 5.35
C LYS A 153 14.03 -1.95 4.85
N VAL A 154 13.17 -1.23 5.54
CA VAL A 154 12.98 0.21 5.32
C VAL A 154 13.92 0.97 6.24
N ASN A 155 14.49 2.07 5.74
CA ASN A 155 15.32 2.97 6.54
C ASN A 155 14.42 4.05 7.18
N ASP A 156 13.97 3.78 8.39
CA ASP A 156 13.23 4.73 9.22
C ASP A 156 13.94 4.88 10.55
N LYS A 157 14.45 6.08 10.85
CA LYS A 157 15.27 6.34 12.04
C LYS A 157 14.59 5.91 13.35
N ALA A 158 13.26 6.03 13.43
CA ALA A 158 12.50 5.66 14.61
C ALA A 158 12.46 4.14 14.83
N TYR A 159 12.55 3.35 13.75
CA TYR A 159 12.37 1.90 13.76
C TYR A 159 13.65 1.10 13.44
N ASN A 160 14.72 1.75 12.97
CA ASN A 160 15.96 1.09 12.54
C ASN A 160 16.55 0.16 13.61
N LYS A 161 16.50 0.56 14.88
CA LYS A 161 17.02 -0.23 16.00
C LYS A 161 16.27 -1.53 16.25
N LEU A 162 15.01 -1.63 15.78
CA LEU A 162 14.16 -2.81 15.94
C LEU A 162 14.48 -3.90 14.92
N GLY A 163 15.11 -3.53 13.79
CA GLY A 163 15.58 -4.47 12.78
C GLY A 163 14.47 -5.26 12.08
N PHE A 164 13.24 -4.76 12.08
CA PHE A 164 12.07 -5.45 11.53
C PHE A 164 12.20 -5.70 10.02
N SER A 165 11.64 -6.84 9.55
CA SER A 165 11.31 -7.02 8.14
C SER A 165 10.28 -5.99 7.70
N ILE A 166 10.15 -5.74 6.38
CA ILE A 166 9.26 -4.70 5.90
C ILE A 166 7.81 -4.87 6.36
N HIS A 167 7.24 -6.08 6.34
CA HIS A 167 5.88 -6.31 6.79
C HIS A 167 5.70 -6.03 8.29
N ASN A 168 6.65 -6.42 9.14
CA ASN A 168 6.62 -6.11 10.56
C ASN A 168 6.80 -4.62 10.86
N TYR A 169 7.63 -3.93 10.07
CA TYR A 169 7.77 -2.48 10.14
C TYR A 169 6.45 -1.76 9.85
N PHE A 170 5.73 -2.17 8.79
CA PHE A 170 4.43 -1.57 8.46
C PHE A 170 3.42 -1.73 9.59
N PHE A 171 3.36 -2.90 10.24
CA PHE A 171 2.51 -3.12 11.41
C PHE A 171 2.91 -2.20 12.58
N ALA A 172 4.17 -2.22 12.98
CA ALA A 172 4.64 -1.43 14.11
C ALA A 172 4.35 0.06 13.92
N LYS A 173 4.67 0.61 12.74
CA LYS A 173 4.43 2.01 12.45
C LYS A 173 2.94 2.35 12.35
N ALA A 174 2.13 1.49 11.74
CA ALA A 174 0.69 1.71 11.66
C ALA A 174 0.03 1.69 13.04
N ILE A 175 0.45 0.78 13.94
CA ILE A 175 -0.03 0.74 15.33
C ILE A 175 0.30 2.06 16.04
N ASP A 176 1.51 2.58 15.88
CA ASP A 176 1.91 3.86 16.47
C ASP A 176 1.14 5.07 15.89
N GLN A 177 0.66 4.96 14.67
CA GLN A 177 -0.11 6.03 14.00
C GLN A 177 -1.62 5.92 14.24
N VAL A 178 -2.12 4.73 14.56
CA VAL A 178 -3.52 4.50 14.94
C VAL A 178 -3.71 4.90 16.41
N ARG A 179 -4.82 5.58 16.69
CA ARG A 179 -5.15 5.98 18.05
C ARG A 179 -5.45 4.78 18.96
N PRO A 180 -5.31 4.90 20.28
CA PRO A 180 -5.80 3.88 21.22
C PRO A 180 -7.28 3.53 20.97
N GLY A 181 -7.59 2.24 20.87
CA GLY A 181 -8.93 1.74 20.53
C GLY A 181 -9.25 1.74 19.03
N GLY A 182 -8.34 2.18 18.17
CA GLY A 182 -8.44 2.03 16.73
C GLY A 182 -8.11 0.60 16.27
N ILE A 183 -8.18 0.36 14.96
CA ILE A 183 -8.04 -0.97 14.38
C ILE A 183 -6.94 -0.95 13.31
N VAL A 184 -6.11 -2.00 13.28
CA VAL A 184 -5.18 -2.29 12.18
C VAL A 184 -5.56 -3.64 11.58
N ALA A 185 -5.88 -3.66 10.28
CA ALA A 185 -6.31 -4.85 9.56
C ALA A 185 -5.57 -4.96 8.22
N PHE A 186 -4.47 -5.69 8.19
CA PHE A 186 -3.60 -5.85 7.02
C PHE A 186 -3.59 -7.25 6.44
N VAL A 187 -3.53 -7.33 5.12
CA VAL A 187 -3.04 -8.52 4.41
C VAL A 187 -1.52 -8.50 4.47
N THR A 188 -0.92 -9.60 4.89
CA THR A 188 0.52 -9.71 5.10
C THR A 188 1.03 -11.14 4.91
N SER A 189 2.33 -11.33 5.07
CA SER A 189 2.94 -12.67 5.12
C SER A 189 2.59 -13.38 6.43
N ARG A 190 2.36 -14.70 6.36
CA ARG A 190 2.20 -15.56 7.54
C ARG A 190 3.36 -15.43 8.55
N TYR A 191 4.54 -15.06 8.08
CA TYR A 191 5.72 -14.90 8.95
C TYR A 191 5.58 -13.77 9.99
N THR A 192 4.62 -12.88 9.87
CA THR A 192 4.29 -11.94 10.95
C THR A 192 3.92 -12.69 12.23
N MET A 193 3.16 -13.79 12.12
CA MET A 193 2.69 -14.58 13.26
C MET A 193 3.57 -15.82 13.51
N ASP A 194 4.07 -16.48 12.47
CA ASP A 194 4.72 -17.80 12.55
C ASP A 194 6.24 -17.73 12.70
N SER A 195 6.86 -16.56 12.64
CA SER A 195 8.31 -16.42 12.82
C SER A 195 8.73 -16.90 14.21
N LYS A 196 9.85 -17.62 14.29
CA LYS A 196 10.50 -17.99 15.56
C LYS A 196 10.92 -16.74 16.35
N ASP A 197 11.34 -15.68 15.68
CA ASP A 197 11.61 -14.38 16.31
C ASP A 197 10.29 -13.72 16.73
N SER A 198 10.13 -13.54 18.02
CA SER A 198 8.93 -12.92 18.62
C SER A 198 9.06 -11.41 18.85
N THR A 199 10.16 -10.77 18.46
CA THR A 199 10.45 -9.37 18.77
C THR A 199 9.37 -8.43 18.22
N ALA A 200 8.94 -8.63 16.98
CA ALA A 200 7.88 -7.81 16.39
C ALA A 200 6.53 -8.01 17.12
N ARG A 201 6.14 -9.26 17.41
CA ARG A 201 4.90 -9.55 18.15
C ARG A 201 4.87 -8.95 19.55
N LYS A 202 6.01 -8.99 20.25
CA LYS A 202 6.14 -8.35 21.58
C LYS A 202 6.07 -6.83 21.50
N HIS A 203 6.54 -6.23 20.42
CA HIS A 203 6.44 -4.78 20.21
C HIS A 203 4.99 -4.36 19.92
N MET A 204 4.22 -5.22 19.22
CA MET A 204 2.84 -4.96 18.85
C MET A 204 1.82 -5.30 19.95
N ALA A 205 2.21 -6.02 20.99
CA ALA A 205 1.36 -6.39 22.12
C ALA A 205 1.37 -5.33 23.22
#